data_7806126b163711091c01e090935a2af6
#
_entry.id   7806126b163711091c01e090935a2af6
#
_cell.length_a   1.000
_cell.length_b   1.000
_cell.length_c   1.000
_cell.angle_alpha   90.00
_cell.angle_beta   90.00
_cell.angle_gamma   90.00
#
_symmetry.space_group_name_H-M   'P 1'
#
loop_
_entity.id
_entity.type
_entity.pdbx_description
1 polymer ?
#
loop_
_entity_poly.entity_id
_entity_poly.type
_entity_poly.pdbx_seq_one_letter_code
_entity_poly.pdbx_strand_id
1 'polypeptide(L)'
;MLNFKTISPKDTKWLQPVLDRTPNLCSDCSITCMVMWGNARIAECGGFYVPMVSNGNQFYYLRPLGGEDFAPILKELFEDSQARKIPFQMAGITQPVRNYLEQTHKFIYKIQQDYSDYIYTIDSLTTLRGRKLSAKRNHINHFELEHPDWSCEAITCQNLSECEAMTAKWFD
;
A
#
# COMPACT_ATOMS: atom_id res chain seq x y z
N MET A 1 20.50 2.15 -15.20
CA MET A 1 19.02 2.18 -15.18
C MET A 1 18.52 0.88 -14.56
N LEU A 2 17.67 0.96 -13.55
CA LEU A 2 17.13 -0.19 -12.86
C LEU A 2 16.16 -0.99 -13.75
N ASN A 3 16.15 -2.30 -13.58
CA ASN A 3 15.28 -3.20 -14.37
C ASN A 3 13.99 -3.50 -13.60
N PHE A 4 12.95 -2.72 -13.88
CA PHE A 4 11.64 -2.87 -13.25
C PHE A 4 10.80 -3.96 -13.93
N LYS A 5 10.30 -4.90 -13.13
CA LYS A 5 9.36 -5.95 -13.54
C LYS A 5 7.98 -5.69 -12.95
N THR A 6 6.94 -5.98 -13.70
CA THR A 6 5.55 -5.89 -13.21
C THR A 6 5.31 -6.89 -12.08
N ILE A 7 4.69 -6.43 -11.01
CA ILE A 7 4.29 -7.27 -9.88
C ILE A 7 2.98 -7.98 -10.22
N SER A 8 2.87 -9.22 -9.84
CA SER A 8 1.69 -10.07 -10.01
C SER A 8 1.34 -10.80 -8.71
N PRO A 9 0.14 -11.37 -8.56
CA PRO A 9 -0.21 -12.17 -7.38
C PRO A 9 0.74 -13.36 -7.13
N LYS A 10 1.42 -13.86 -8.16
CA LYS A 10 2.40 -14.96 -8.04
C LYS A 10 3.64 -14.55 -7.26
N ASP A 11 3.93 -13.27 -7.20
CA ASP A 11 5.09 -12.72 -6.49
C ASP A 11 4.91 -12.68 -4.97
N THR A 12 3.69 -12.93 -4.47
CA THR A 12 3.38 -12.95 -3.03
C THR A 12 4.34 -13.85 -2.23
N LYS A 13 4.70 -15.00 -2.76
CA LYS A 13 5.55 -15.99 -2.06
C LYS A 13 6.92 -15.43 -1.66
N TRP A 14 7.53 -14.63 -2.51
CA TRP A 14 8.85 -14.06 -2.23
C TRP A 14 8.78 -12.64 -1.67
N LEU A 15 7.75 -11.87 -2.06
CA LEU A 15 7.64 -10.47 -1.68
C LEU A 15 7.06 -10.29 -0.26
N GLN A 16 6.13 -11.16 0.18
CA GLN A 16 5.54 -11.06 1.52
C GLN A 16 6.61 -11.11 2.63
N PRO A 17 7.58 -12.04 2.63
CA PRO A 17 8.68 -12.04 3.62
C PRO A 17 9.54 -10.78 3.57
N VAL A 18 9.62 -10.09 2.44
CA VAL A 18 10.32 -8.78 2.34
C VAL A 18 9.51 -7.70 3.02
N LEU A 19 8.19 -7.67 2.81
CA LEU A 19 7.29 -6.73 3.48
C LEU A 19 7.28 -6.94 4.99
N ASP A 20 7.21 -8.18 5.45
CA ASP A 20 7.16 -8.52 6.88
C ASP A 20 8.38 -8.02 7.67
N ARG A 21 9.55 -7.94 7.04
CA ARG A 21 10.77 -7.39 7.65
C ARG A 21 10.98 -5.90 7.39
N THR A 22 10.08 -5.25 6.67
CA THR A 22 10.17 -3.81 6.36
C THR A 22 9.34 -3.02 7.35
N PRO A 23 9.92 -2.24 8.29
CA PRO A 23 9.16 -1.47 9.25
C PRO A 23 8.52 -0.22 8.63
N ASN A 24 7.53 0.34 9.30
CA ASN A 24 6.92 1.63 8.96
C ASN A 24 6.37 1.70 7.53
N LEU A 25 5.67 0.65 7.07
CA LEU A 25 4.96 0.64 5.80
C LEU A 25 3.62 1.37 5.90
N CYS A 26 3.20 1.94 4.78
CA CYS A 26 1.82 2.37 4.54
C CYS A 26 1.06 1.30 3.73
N SER A 27 -0.25 1.44 3.62
CA SER A 27 -1.11 0.48 2.89
C SER A 27 -0.74 0.33 1.42
N ASP A 28 -0.26 1.40 0.78
CA ASP A 28 0.19 1.39 -0.62
C ASP A 28 1.33 0.39 -0.88
N CYS A 29 2.10 0.05 0.17
CA CYS A 29 3.16 -0.94 0.09
C CYS A 29 2.66 -2.39 0.25
N SER A 30 1.36 -2.65 0.43
CA SER A 30 0.83 -4.01 0.41
C SER A 30 0.83 -4.58 -1.01
N ILE A 31 1.00 -5.90 -1.15
CA ILE A 31 0.98 -6.56 -2.46
C ILE A 31 -0.34 -6.31 -3.17
N THR A 32 -1.44 -6.38 -2.45
CA THR A 32 -2.79 -6.14 -2.99
C THR A 32 -2.89 -4.74 -3.60
N CYS A 33 -2.48 -3.69 -2.86
CA CYS A 33 -2.51 -2.34 -3.38
C CYS A 33 -1.56 -2.15 -4.57
N MET A 34 -0.36 -2.70 -4.51
CA MET A 34 0.61 -2.62 -5.61
C MET A 34 0.10 -3.29 -6.90
N VAL A 35 -0.61 -4.41 -6.78
CA VAL A 35 -1.16 -5.14 -7.95
C VAL A 35 -2.44 -4.49 -8.47
N MET A 36 -3.39 -4.16 -7.59
CA MET A 36 -4.73 -3.72 -8.00
C MET A 36 -4.78 -2.24 -8.39
N TRP A 37 -4.08 -1.38 -7.66
CA TRP A 37 -4.25 0.07 -7.83
C TRP A 37 -3.07 0.75 -8.51
N GLY A 38 -1.87 0.19 -8.38
CA GLY A 38 -0.65 0.91 -8.72
C GLY A 38 -0.02 0.56 -10.06
N ASN A 39 -0.48 -0.49 -10.76
CA ASN A 39 0.29 -1.03 -11.87
C ASN A 39 1.78 -1.10 -11.51
N ALA A 40 2.07 -1.50 -10.26
CA ALA A 40 3.39 -1.38 -9.69
C ALA A 40 4.39 -2.28 -10.41
N ARG A 41 5.56 -1.74 -10.62
CA ARG A 41 6.73 -2.48 -11.06
C ARG A 41 7.74 -2.47 -9.93
N ILE A 42 8.58 -3.48 -9.86
CA ILE A 42 9.58 -3.60 -8.80
C ILE A 42 10.95 -3.90 -9.41
N ALA A 43 11.98 -3.29 -8.86
CA ALA A 43 13.38 -3.58 -9.20
C ALA A 43 14.17 -3.88 -7.93
N GLU A 44 15.18 -4.71 -8.06
CA GLU A 44 16.20 -4.90 -7.02
C GLU A 44 17.29 -3.82 -7.16
N CYS A 45 17.72 -3.26 -6.03
CA CYS A 45 18.74 -2.24 -5.96
C CYS A 45 19.48 -2.35 -4.62
N GLY A 46 20.75 -2.69 -4.62
CA GLY A 46 21.59 -2.75 -3.42
C GLY A 46 21.04 -3.65 -2.29
N GLY A 47 20.37 -4.74 -2.62
CA GLY A 47 19.74 -5.65 -1.65
C GLY A 47 18.35 -5.20 -1.17
N PHE A 48 17.84 -4.10 -1.67
CA PHE A 48 16.46 -3.61 -1.46
C PHE A 48 15.59 -3.89 -2.68
N TYR A 49 14.30 -3.97 -2.46
CA TYR A 49 13.30 -4.02 -3.51
C TYR A 49 12.57 -2.69 -3.58
N VAL A 50 12.64 -2.05 -4.74
CA VAL A 50 12.08 -0.70 -4.95
C VAL A 50 10.85 -0.79 -5.82
N PRO A 51 9.64 -0.61 -5.26
CA PRO A 51 8.45 -0.49 -6.08
C PRO A 51 8.43 0.88 -6.77
N MET A 52 7.88 0.92 -7.97
CA MET A 52 7.60 2.13 -8.72
C MET A 52 6.16 2.06 -9.23
N VAL A 53 5.39 3.10 -8.96
CA VAL A 53 4.01 3.25 -9.39
C VAL A 53 3.86 4.43 -10.33
N SER A 54 2.78 4.44 -11.13
CA SER A 54 2.46 5.55 -12.01
C SER A 54 1.05 6.06 -11.77
N ASN A 55 0.88 7.37 -11.86
CA ASN A 55 -0.42 8.03 -11.89
C ASN A 55 -0.44 8.96 -13.12
N GLY A 56 -1.14 8.52 -14.15
CA GLY A 56 -1.04 9.16 -15.46
C GLY A 56 0.39 9.12 -15.99
N ASN A 57 0.95 10.30 -16.28
CA ASN A 57 2.32 10.44 -16.78
C ASN A 57 3.36 10.67 -15.67
N GLN A 58 2.95 10.63 -14.42
CA GLN A 58 3.86 10.81 -13.29
C GLN A 58 4.28 9.46 -12.74
N PHE A 59 5.56 9.35 -12.38
CA PHE A 59 6.15 8.15 -11.80
C PHE A 59 6.69 8.46 -10.41
N TYR A 60 6.45 7.54 -9.48
CA TYR A 60 6.89 7.65 -8.10
C TYR A 60 7.59 6.35 -7.69
N TYR A 61 8.78 6.47 -7.13
CA TYR A 61 9.32 5.37 -6.34
C TYR A 61 8.52 5.29 -5.04
N LEU A 62 8.11 4.10 -4.64
CA LEU A 62 7.67 3.90 -3.27
C LEU A 62 8.89 3.69 -2.38
N ARG A 63 8.67 3.79 -1.07
CA ARG A 63 9.71 3.47 -0.11
C ARG A 63 10.35 2.11 -0.41
N PRO A 64 11.69 2.00 -0.45
CA PRO A 64 12.38 0.73 -0.63
C PRO A 64 12.03 -0.29 0.45
N LEU A 65 11.85 -1.54 0.04
CA LEU A 65 11.46 -2.67 0.88
C LEU A 65 12.67 -3.54 1.18
N GLY A 66 12.69 -4.19 2.35
CA GLY A 66 13.75 -5.14 2.74
C GLY A 66 14.59 -4.69 3.91
N GLY A 67 14.37 -3.49 4.44
CA GLY A 67 15.08 -2.97 5.59
C GLY A 67 14.68 -1.55 5.96
N GLU A 68 15.32 -1.02 6.97
CA GLU A 68 15.08 0.34 7.44
C GLU A 68 16.03 1.36 6.80
N ASP A 69 17.32 1.04 6.78
CA ASP A 69 18.37 1.91 6.24
C ASP A 69 18.57 1.70 4.75
N PHE A 70 17.77 2.40 3.96
CA PHE A 70 17.88 2.41 2.50
C PHE A 70 18.60 3.66 1.95
N ALA A 71 19.16 4.53 2.79
CA ALA A 71 19.91 5.71 2.32
C ALA A 71 21.03 5.36 1.33
N PRO A 72 21.75 4.25 1.47
CA PRO A 72 22.81 3.90 0.53
C PRO A 72 22.38 3.80 -0.94
N ILE A 73 21.11 3.43 -1.20
CA ILE A 73 20.61 3.27 -2.58
C ILE A 73 19.96 4.54 -3.14
N LEU A 74 19.79 5.60 -2.36
CA LEU A 74 19.15 6.84 -2.84
C LEU A 74 19.86 7.46 -4.04
N LYS A 75 21.20 7.39 -4.06
CA LYS A 75 21.99 7.86 -5.20
C LYS A 75 21.65 7.10 -6.47
N GLU A 76 21.57 5.77 -6.41
CA GLU A 76 21.23 4.92 -7.55
C GLU A 76 19.80 5.18 -8.06
N LEU A 77 18.85 5.43 -7.14
CA LEU A 77 17.48 5.79 -7.50
C LEU A 77 17.42 7.16 -8.19
N PHE A 78 18.22 8.11 -7.71
CA PHE A 78 18.33 9.41 -8.34
C PHE A 78 18.94 9.33 -9.75
N GLU A 79 20.00 8.56 -9.92
CA GLU A 79 20.64 8.30 -11.22
C GLU A 79 19.66 7.57 -12.17
N ASP A 80 18.85 6.63 -11.67
CA ASP A 80 17.83 5.95 -12.45
C ASP A 80 16.75 6.94 -12.93
N SER A 81 16.29 7.85 -12.06
CA SER A 81 15.32 8.88 -12.44
C SER A 81 15.83 9.81 -13.53
N GLN A 82 17.10 10.22 -13.44
CA GLN A 82 17.76 11.03 -14.48
C GLN A 82 17.86 10.29 -15.80
N ALA A 83 18.27 9.02 -15.77
CA ALA A 83 18.37 8.18 -16.97
C ALA A 83 17.01 7.98 -17.65
N ARG A 84 15.91 7.96 -16.88
CA ARG A 84 14.52 7.91 -17.39
C ARG A 84 13.98 9.25 -17.81
N LYS A 85 14.68 10.35 -17.53
CA LYS A 85 14.23 11.73 -17.74
C LYS A 85 12.91 12.04 -17.00
N ILE A 86 12.77 11.53 -15.79
CA ILE A 86 11.63 11.79 -14.89
C ILE A 86 12.11 12.52 -13.62
N PRO A 87 11.28 13.35 -12.98
CA PRO A 87 11.59 13.91 -11.68
C PRO A 87 11.80 12.81 -10.64
N PHE A 88 12.81 12.96 -9.77
CA PHE A 88 12.95 12.06 -8.63
C PHE A 88 11.85 12.38 -7.61
N GLN A 89 10.94 11.45 -7.42
CA GLN A 89 9.84 11.54 -6.47
C GLN A 89 9.68 10.21 -5.75
N MET A 90 9.50 10.28 -4.43
CA MET A 90 9.23 9.11 -3.60
C MET A 90 7.93 9.32 -2.82
N ALA A 91 7.06 8.32 -2.85
CA ALA A 91 5.79 8.31 -2.13
C ALA A 91 5.77 7.24 -1.01
N GLY A 92 4.75 7.26 -0.16
CA GLY A 92 4.64 6.31 0.95
C GLY A 92 5.66 6.57 2.07
N ILE A 93 6.09 7.82 2.23
CA ILE A 93 7.04 8.24 3.27
C ILE A 93 6.28 8.53 4.55
N THR A 94 6.34 7.61 5.50
CA THR A 94 5.77 7.80 6.83
C THR A 94 6.61 8.74 7.68
N GLN A 95 6.06 9.26 8.78
CA GLN A 95 6.79 10.20 9.63
C GLN A 95 8.12 9.64 10.19
N PRO A 96 8.22 8.39 10.62
CA PRO A 96 9.50 7.80 11.03
C PRO A 96 10.54 7.79 9.90
N VAL A 97 10.12 7.44 8.69
CA VAL A 97 11.00 7.43 7.50
C VAL A 97 11.44 8.85 7.13
N ARG A 98 10.54 9.82 7.20
CA ARG A 98 10.88 11.23 7.01
C ARG A 98 11.94 11.69 8.00
N ASN A 99 11.73 11.43 9.29
CA ASN A 99 12.69 11.83 10.34
C ASN A 99 14.09 11.23 10.10
N TYR A 100 14.15 10.00 9.62
CA TYR A 100 15.41 9.36 9.23
C TYR A 100 16.07 10.06 8.05
N LEU A 101 15.33 10.34 6.99
CA LEU A 101 15.86 10.98 5.78
C LEU A 101 16.31 12.42 6.04
N GLU A 102 15.61 13.18 6.89
CA GLU A 102 15.97 14.56 7.23
C GLU A 102 17.33 14.68 7.95
N GLN A 103 17.81 13.61 8.58
CA GLN A 103 19.14 13.59 9.23
C GLN A 103 20.29 13.54 8.22
N THR A 104 20.04 12.98 7.04
CA THR A 104 21.09 12.66 6.06
C THR A 104 20.94 13.37 4.71
N HIS A 105 19.73 13.81 4.36
CA HIS A 105 19.41 14.35 3.04
C HIS A 105 18.48 15.55 3.11
N LYS A 106 18.61 16.45 2.10
CA LYS A 106 17.72 17.61 1.94
C LYS A 106 16.68 17.30 0.88
N PHE A 107 15.47 16.93 1.31
CA PHE A 107 14.32 16.74 0.44
C PHE A 107 13.24 17.77 0.71
N ILE A 108 12.39 18.02 -0.29
CA ILE A 108 11.16 18.78 -0.14
C ILE A 108 10.06 17.77 0.13
N TYR A 109 9.37 17.91 1.27
CA TYR A 109 8.27 17.04 1.66
C TYR A 109 6.93 17.71 1.41
N LYS A 110 6.03 16.97 0.77
CA LYS A 110 4.64 17.39 0.57
C LYS A 110 3.71 16.39 1.27
N ILE A 111 2.91 16.88 2.21
CA ILE A 111 1.87 16.06 2.84
C ILE A 111 0.73 15.91 1.85
N GLN A 112 0.31 14.66 1.61
CA GLN A 112 -0.81 14.29 0.76
C GLN A 112 -1.89 13.68 1.67
N GLN A 113 -2.75 14.53 2.23
CA GLN A 113 -3.74 14.09 3.23
C GLN A 113 -4.75 13.09 2.65
N ASP A 114 -5.08 13.20 1.37
CA ASP A 114 -6.01 12.31 0.67
C ASP A 114 -5.48 10.86 0.55
N TYR A 115 -4.17 10.67 0.71
CA TYR A 115 -3.52 9.35 0.71
C TYR A 115 -3.13 8.87 2.11
N SER A 116 -3.71 9.45 3.15
CA SER A 116 -3.43 9.02 4.51
C SER A 116 -4.27 7.81 4.90
N ASP A 117 -3.64 6.83 5.54
CA ASP A 117 -4.34 5.65 6.06
C ASP A 117 -5.24 6.02 7.25
N TYR A 118 -6.42 5.43 7.30
CA TYR A 118 -7.29 5.48 8.47
C TYR A 118 -6.88 4.39 9.45
N ILE A 119 -6.43 4.80 10.63
CA ILE A 119 -5.99 3.88 11.68
C ILE A 119 -7.02 3.85 12.80
N TYR A 120 -7.51 2.65 13.10
CA TYR A 120 -8.44 2.40 14.19
C TYR A 120 -7.91 1.29 15.09
N THR A 121 -8.17 1.38 16.40
CA THR A 121 -7.96 0.23 17.29
C THR A 121 -9.05 -0.82 17.06
N ILE A 122 -8.73 -2.08 17.29
CA ILE A 122 -9.70 -3.18 17.21
C ILE A 122 -10.88 -2.90 18.15
N ASP A 123 -10.63 -2.48 19.39
CA ASP A 123 -11.66 -2.13 20.37
C ASP A 123 -12.62 -1.03 19.83
N SER A 124 -12.06 0.02 19.20
CA SER A 124 -12.89 1.10 18.65
C SER A 124 -13.82 0.63 17.53
N LEU A 125 -13.36 -0.29 16.66
CA LEU A 125 -14.16 -0.86 15.59
C LEU A 125 -15.18 -1.90 16.10
N THR A 126 -14.82 -2.70 17.09
CA THR A 126 -15.70 -3.71 17.67
C THR A 126 -16.85 -3.07 18.45
N THR A 127 -16.56 -2.04 19.23
CA THR A 127 -17.57 -1.41 20.09
C THR A 127 -18.29 -0.24 19.43
N LEU A 128 -17.63 0.42 18.47
CA LEU A 128 -18.09 1.66 17.82
C LEU A 128 -18.57 2.74 18.81
N ARG A 129 -18.03 2.78 20.02
CA ARG A 129 -18.44 3.71 21.08
C ARG A 129 -18.11 5.16 20.71
N GLY A 130 -18.93 6.08 21.22
CA GLY A 130 -18.69 7.52 21.14
C GLY A 130 -19.30 8.20 19.91
N ARG A 131 -19.32 9.54 19.98
CA ARG A 131 -19.97 10.39 18.97
C ARG A 131 -19.28 10.30 17.60
N LYS A 132 -17.96 10.18 17.58
CA LYS A 132 -17.16 10.13 16.33
C LYS A 132 -17.51 8.91 15.44
N LEU A 133 -17.98 7.81 16.04
CA LEU A 133 -18.33 6.59 15.33
C LEU A 133 -19.85 6.38 15.15
N SER A 134 -20.67 7.38 15.51
CA SER A 134 -22.13 7.27 15.39
C SER A 134 -22.58 7.02 13.94
N ALA A 135 -21.95 7.65 12.97
CA ALA A 135 -22.27 7.43 11.55
C ALA A 135 -22.02 5.97 11.14
N LYS A 136 -20.94 5.34 11.63
CA LYS A 136 -20.65 3.92 11.34
C LYS A 136 -21.70 3.00 11.96
N ARG A 137 -22.12 3.27 13.21
CA ARG A 137 -23.23 2.51 13.83
C ARG A 137 -24.53 2.65 13.04
N ASN A 138 -24.84 3.86 12.58
CA ASN A 138 -26.06 4.09 11.79
C ASN A 138 -26.02 3.32 10.46
N HIS A 139 -24.86 3.23 9.80
CA HIS A 139 -24.73 2.42 8.59
C HIS A 139 -24.95 0.92 8.87
N ILE A 140 -24.41 0.41 9.99
CA ILE A 140 -24.63 -0.99 10.38
C ILE A 140 -26.10 -1.23 10.67
N ASN A 141 -26.74 -0.38 11.50
CA ASN A 141 -28.17 -0.52 11.83
C ASN A 141 -29.05 -0.48 10.56
N HIS A 142 -28.71 0.39 9.61
CA HIS A 142 -29.45 0.48 8.34
C HIS A 142 -29.28 -0.80 7.51
N PHE A 143 -28.06 -1.30 7.41
CA PHE A 143 -27.78 -2.56 6.73
C PHE A 143 -28.56 -3.74 7.34
N GLU A 144 -28.56 -3.87 8.68
CA GLU A 144 -29.28 -4.93 9.39
C GLU A 144 -30.79 -4.85 9.19
N LEU A 145 -31.34 -3.64 9.07
CA LEU A 145 -32.77 -3.43 8.75
C LEU A 145 -33.11 -3.81 7.32
N GLU A 146 -32.24 -3.52 6.37
CA GLU A 146 -32.48 -3.84 4.94
C GLU A 146 -32.19 -5.31 4.62
N HIS A 147 -31.29 -5.93 5.37
CA HIS A 147 -30.83 -7.30 5.17
C HIS A 147 -30.95 -8.14 6.45
N PRO A 148 -32.17 -8.40 6.96
CA PRO A 148 -32.35 -9.06 8.24
C PRO A 148 -31.80 -10.50 8.27
N ASP A 149 -31.64 -11.12 7.11
CA ASP A 149 -31.13 -12.50 6.97
C ASP A 149 -29.64 -12.55 6.62
N TRP A 150 -28.89 -11.47 6.82
CA TRP A 150 -27.45 -11.47 6.55
C TRP A 150 -26.70 -12.46 7.44
N SER A 151 -25.66 -13.06 6.89
CA SER A 151 -24.74 -13.93 7.64
C SER A 151 -23.28 -13.57 7.31
N CYS A 152 -22.37 -13.89 8.20
CA CYS A 152 -20.94 -13.73 8.02
C CYS A 152 -20.25 -15.09 8.22
N GLU A 153 -19.62 -15.58 7.17
CA GLU A 153 -18.96 -16.87 7.15
C GLU A 153 -17.50 -16.72 6.75
N ALA A 154 -16.67 -17.63 7.25
CA ALA A 154 -15.28 -17.70 6.80
C ALA A 154 -15.22 -18.15 5.34
N ILE A 155 -14.33 -17.55 4.55
CA ILE A 155 -14.08 -18.01 3.18
C ILE A 155 -13.36 -19.35 3.23
N THR A 156 -13.96 -20.36 2.59
CA THR A 156 -13.45 -21.72 2.49
C THR A 156 -13.48 -22.17 1.03
N CYS A 157 -12.92 -23.32 0.73
CA CYS A 157 -13.01 -23.91 -0.63
C CYS A 157 -14.47 -24.16 -1.08
N GLN A 158 -15.42 -24.22 -0.14
CA GLN A 158 -16.83 -24.50 -0.45
C GLN A 158 -17.58 -23.27 -0.97
N ASN A 159 -17.25 -22.06 -0.45
CA ASN A 159 -17.91 -20.81 -0.84
C ASN A 159 -16.99 -19.85 -1.63
N LEU A 160 -15.77 -20.28 -1.97
CA LEU A 160 -14.81 -19.45 -2.73
C LEU A 160 -15.36 -19.05 -4.10
N SER A 161 -16.09 -19.95 -4.77
CA SER A 161 -16.68 -19.66 -6.09
C SER A 161 -17.70 -18.51 -6.07
N GLU A 162 -18.40 -18.31 -4.94
CA GLU A 162 -19.34 -17.19 -4.78
C GLU A 162 -18.57 -15.86 -4.68
N CYS A 163 -17.44 -15.86 -3.96
CA CYS A 163 -16.55 -14.71 -3.88
C CYS A 163 -15.95 -14.36 -5.25
N GLU A 164 -15.55 -15.36 -6.03
CA GLU A 164 -15.02 -15.18 -7.39
C GLU A 164 -16.10 -14.59 -8.32
N ALA A 165 -17.32 -15.11 -8.25
CA ALA A 165 -18.45 -14.61 -9.03
C ALA A 165 -18.82 -13.16 -8.68
N MET A 166 -18.79 -12.80 -7.39
CA MET A 166 -19.00 -11.43 -6.94
C MET A 166 -17.89 -10.51 -7.46
N THR A 167 -16.64 -10.94 -7.36
CA THR A 167 -15.48 -10.17 -7.84
C THR A 167 -15.57 -9.94 -9.35
N ALA A 168 -15.97 -10.93 -10.13
CA ALA A 168 -16.16 -10.79 -11.58
C ALA A 168 -17.18 -9.68 -11.92
N LYS A 169 -18.30 -9.61 -11.19
CA LYS A 169 -19.33 -8.56 -11.37
C LYS A 169 -18.83 -7.14 -11.05
N TRP A 170 -17.76 -7.01 -10.28
CA TRP A 170 -17.18 -5.71 -9.93
C TRP A 170 -16.23 -5.18 -11.02
N PHE A 171 -15.73 -6.09 -11.87
CA PHE A 171 -14.79 -5.75 -12.96
C PHE A 171 -15.46 -5.59 -14.32
N ASP A 172 -16.74 -5.96 -14.46
CA ASP A 172 -17.57 -5.72 -15.64
C ASP A 172 -18.20 -4.32 -15.60
#